data_472c500c55252ab93527a73cd931695a
#
_entry.id   472c500c55252ab93527a73cd931695a
#
_cell.length_a   1.000
_cell.length_b   1.000
_cell.length_c   1.000
_cell.angle_alpha   90.00
_cell.angle_beta   90.00
_cell.angle_gamma   90.00
#
_symmetry.space_group_name_H-M   'P 1'
#
loop_
_entity.id
_entity.type
_entity.pdbx_description
1 polymer ?
#
loop_
_entity_poly.entity_id
_entity_poly.type
_entity_poly.pdbx_seq_one_letter_code
_entity_poly.pdbx_strand_id
1 'polypeptide(L)'
;MRLSEIKEKIIKIYGKRSWEKIEESYEYKVYTGTEKEQISALIRDVYAIQYINNPTEKMKLEIVKQNGDAIKLISNPSEEMQLEAVEQRASAIEYIYNPSREVQLLSVQKSGYNIQYIKDPTEEIQLEAVRQNGIAIKYIKNPTKKVKLEAVKHNPFVIKYINNPSEKLKLLAVKQDGYVIEHIDNPSEKVQLEAVKKNVYSIACIHNPTDKVIQKAIKEFDIDDTCNLKYILRFIKNDLNEKDSKEDEV
;
A
#
# COMPACT_ATOMS: atom_id res chain seq x y z
N MET A 1 -1.67 45.45 7.77
CA MET A 1 -2.80 46.37 7.50
C MET A 1 -3.95 45.96 8.44
N ARG A 2 -4.51 46.90 9.19
CA ARG A 2 -5.60 46.56 10.13
C ARG A 2 -6.91 46.34 9.36
N LEU A 3 -7.81 45.53 9.90
CA LEU A 3 -9.12 45.25 9.28
C LEU A 3 -9.93 46.52 9.01
N SER A 4 -9.84 47.53 9.90
CA SER A 4 -10.45 48.86 9.70
C SER A 4 -9.94 49.57 8.46
N GLU A 5 -8.64 49.49 8.16
CA GLU A 5 -8.03 50.10 6.98
C GLU A 5 -8.47 49.41 5.68
N ILE A 6 -8.66 48.06 5.76
CA ILE A 6 -9.18 47.28 4.64
C ILE A 6 -10.65 47.63 4.36
N LYS A 7 -11.44 47.75 5.44
CA LYS A 7 -12.87 48.12 5.37
C LYS A 7 -13.02 49.48 4.67
N GLU A 8 -12.25 50.50 5.13
CA GLU A 8 -12.28 51.87 4.56
C GLU A 8 -11.90 51.83 3.06
N LYS A 9 -10.89 51.07 2.67
CA LYS A 9 -10.47 50.94 1.28
C LYS A 9 -11.55 50.28 0.42
N ILE A 10 -12.18 49.21 0.90
CA ILE A 10 -13.24 48.52 0.18
C ILE A 10 -14.46 49.43 0.03
N ILE A 11 -14.90 50.10 1.08
CA ILE A 11 -16.00 51.05 1.03
C ILE A 11 -15.71 52.20 0.05
N LYS A 12 -14.49 52.69 0.03
CA LYS A 12 -14.07 53.77 -0.87
C LYS A 12 -14.08 53.34 -2.34
N ILE A 13 -13.68 52.11 -2.64
CA ILE A 13 -13.55 51.61 -4.02
C ILE A 13 -14.87 51.05 -4.54
N TYR A 14 -15.58 50.27 -3.76
CA TYR A 14 -16.73 49.44 -4.18
C TYR A 14 -18.05 49.86 -3.55
N GLY A 15 -18.04 50.78 -2.59
CA GLY A 15 -19.22 51.27 -1.89
C GLY A 15 -19.61 50.46 -0.66
N LYS A 16 -20.42 51.09 0.22
CA LYS A 16 -20.85 50.52 1.52
C LYS A 16 -21.60 49.18 1.38
N ARG A 17 -22.44 49.03 0.36
CA ARG A 17 -23.22 47.80 0.09
C ARG A 17 -22.31 46.58 -0.18
N SER A 18 -21.16 46.80 -0.79
CA SER A 18 -20.18 45.71 -1.03
C SER A 18 -19.54 45.23 0.26
N TRP A 19 -19.29 46.15 1.21
CA TRP A 19 -18.80 45.79 2.53
C TRP A 19 -19.85 45.04 3.36
N GLU A 20 -21.11 45.46 3.33
CA GLU A 20 -22.24 44.76 3.99
C GLU A 20 -22.35 43.31 3.51
N LYS A 21 -22.19 43.04 2.22
CA LYS A 21 -22.16 41.67 1.69
C LYS A 21 -20.99 40.86 2.24
N ILE A 22 -19.83 41.47 2.44
CA ILE A 22 -18.66 40.80 3.04
C ILE A 22 -18.92 40.48 4.52
N GLU A 23 -19.47 41.44 5.29
CA GLU A 23 -19.83 41.24 6.70
C GLU A 23 -20.88 40.13 6.91
N GLU A 24 -21.75 39.92 5.93
CA GLU A 24 -22.74 38.84 5.95
C GLU A 24 -22.17 37.48 5.52
N SER A 25 -20.99 37.48 4.87
CA SER A 25 -20.39 36.22 4.39
C SER A 25 -19.99 35.31 5.54
N TYR A 26 -20.06 34.00 5.26
CA TYR A 26 -19.63 32.98 6.22
C TYR A 26 -18.16 33.13 6.60
N GLU A 27 -17.30 33.39 5.62
CA GLU A 27 -15.86 33.57 5.78
C GLU A 27 -15.52 34.72 6.72
N TYR A 28 -16.17 35.86 6.57
CA TYR A 28 -15.96 37.03 7.43
C TYR A 28 -16.42 36.77 8.86
N LYS A 29 -17.56 36.10 9.06
CA LYS A 29 -18.06 35.73 10.37
C LYS A 29 -17.12 34.75 11.08
N VAL A 30 -16.55 33.79 10.34
CA VAL A 30 -15.53 32.89 10.88
C VAL A 30 -14.24 33.66 11.22
N TYR A 31 -13.78 34.56 10.34
CA TYR A 31 -12.57 35.34 10.56
C TYR A 31 -12.65 36.25 11.79
N THR A 32 -13.80 36.89 12.02
CA THR A 32 -14.02 37.89 13.10
C THR A 32 -14.69 37.31 14.34
N GLY A 33 -15.14 36.06 14.29
CA GLY A 33 -15.87 35.41 15.36
C GLY A 33 -15.03 35.15 16.61
N THR A 34 -15.73 34.99 17.74
CA THR A 34 -15.13 34.51 18.98
C THR A 34 -14.60 33.08 18.82
N GLU A 35 -13.68 32.63 19.68
CA GLU A 35 -13.15 31.27 19.66
C GLU A 35 -14.27 30.20 19.64
N LYS A 36 -15.33 30.43 20.41
CA LYS A 36 -16.50 29.53 20.47
C LYS A 36 -17.25 29.46 19.13
N GLU A 37 -17.41 30.57 18.45
CA GLU A 37 -18.06 30.66 17.14
C GLU A 37 -17.17 30.00 16.06
N GLN A 38 -15.86 30.24 16.13
CA GLN A 38 -14.89 29.61 15.23
C GLN A 38 -14.87 28.10 15.41
N ILE A 39 -14.82 27.57 16.64
CA ILE A 39 -14.93 26.14 16.91
C ILE A 39 -16.26 25.58 16.38
N SER A 40 -17.37 26.30 16.58
CA SER A 40 -18.68 25.88 16.05
C SER A 40 -18.72 25.85 14.52
N ALA A 41 -17.98 26.74 13.87
CA ALA A 41 -17.81 26.71 12.41
C ALA A 41 -16.97 25.51 11.96
N LEU A 42 -15.86 25.21 12.66
CA LEU A 42 -15.00 24.05 12.39
C LEU A 42 -15.73 22.71 12.55
N ILE A 43 -16.65 22.63 13.52
CA ILE A 43 -17.49 21.43 13.71
C ILE A 43 -18.42 21.19 12.51
N ARG A 44 -18.86 22.23 11.82
CA ARG A 44 -19.71 22.09 10.63
C ARG A 44 -18.90 21.86 9.36
N ASP A 45 -17.75 22.52 9.27
CA ASP A 45 -16.87 22.47 8.13
C ASP A 45 -15.41 22.66 8.55
N VAL A 46 -14.61 21.58 8.47
CA VAL A 46 -13.18 21.60 8.83
C VAL A 46 -12.38 22.57 7.96
N TYR A 47 -12.83 22.87 6.74
CA TYR A 47 -12.19 23.82 5.85
C TYR A 47 -12.35 25.28 6.31
N ALA A 48 -13.25 25.56 7.25
CA ALA A 48 -13.37 26.89 7.86
C ALA A 48 -12.06 27.36 8.53
N ILE A 49 -11.13 26.45 8.85
CA ILE A 49 -9.82 26.78 9.44
C ILE A 49 -9.01 27.74 8.57
N GLN A 50 -9.18 27.69 7.25
CA GLN A 50 -8.48 28.59 6.32
C GLN A 50 -8.86 30.08 6.47
N TYR A 51 -10.02 30.33 7.10
CA TYR A 51 -10.52 31.69 7.36
C TYR A 51 -10.18 32.19 8.76
N ILE A 52 -9.58 31.35 9.61
CA ILE A 52 -9.19 31.70 10.98
C ILE A 52 -7.75 32.20 10.98
N ASN A 53 -7.55 33.44 11.43
CA ASN A 53 -6.21 33.97 11.59
C ASN A 53 -5.58 33.42 12.88
N ASN A 54 -4.49 32.68 12.76
CA ASN A 54 -3.79 32.03 13.88
C ASN A 54 -4.69 31.03 14.66
N PRO A 55 -5.14 29.92 14.03
CA PRO A 55 -5.94 28.93 14.71
C PRO A 55 -5.19 28.33 15.91
N THR A 56 -5.87 28.18 17.04
CA THR A 56 -5.29 27.61 18.25
C THR A 56 -5.01 26.11 18.08
N GLU A 57 -4.09 25.54 18.88
CA GLU A 57 -3.82 24.10 18.86
C GLU A 57 -5.07 23.27 19.14
N LYS A 58 -5.96 23.78 20.01
CA LYS A 58 -7.27 23.15 20.26
C LYS A 58 -8.15 23.09 19.02
N MET A 59 -8.21 24.17 18.24
CA MET A 59 -8.96 24.20 16.97
C MET A 59 -8.39 23.22 15.95
N LYS A 60 -7.06 23.19 15.82
CA LYS A 60 -6.36 22.26 14.93
C LYS A 60 -6.61 20.81 15.33
N LEU A 61 -6.52 20.49 16.61
CA LEU A 61 -6.79 19.14 17.12
C LEU A 61 -8.26 18.74 16.90
N GLU A 62 -9.19 19.68 17.08
CA GLU A 62 -10.63 19.43 16.91
C GLU A 62 -10.96 18.99 15.46
N ILE A 63 -10.40 19.67 14.45
CA ILE A 63 -10.65 19.29 13.05
C ILE A 63 -10.02 17.94 12.70
N VAL A 64 -8.87 17.61 13.28
CA VAL A 64 -8.21 16.30 13.07
C VAL A 64 -9.02 15.18 13.69
N LYS A 65 -9.60 15.38 14.88
CA LYS A 65 -10.50 14.43 15.55
C LYS A 65 -11.76 14.14 14.73
N GLN A 66 -12.27 15.13 14.02
CA GLN A 66 -13.43 14.94 13.15
C GLN A 66 -13.07 14.25 11.85
N ASN A 67 -11.93 14.61 11.29
CA ASN A 67 -11.46 14.07 10.02
C ASN A 67 -9.93 14.04 10.00
N GLY A 68 -9.33 12.83 10.05
CA GLY A 68 -7.89 12.66 10.02
C GLY A 68 -7.23 13.33 8.81
N ASP A 69 -7.90 13.41 7.66
CA ASP A 69 -7.38 14.09 6.47
C ASP A 69 -7.30 15.62 6.61
N ALA A 70 -7.96 16.20 7.64
CA ALA A 70 -7.84 17.61 7.90
C ALA A 70 -6.42 18.03 8.33
N ILE A 71 -5.57 17.07 8.68
CA ILE A 71 -4.15 17.33 8.99
C ILE A 71 -3.41 18.00 7.84
N LYS A 72 -3.82 17.78 6.59
CA LYS A 72 -3.29 18.47 5.40
C LYS A 72 -3.49 20.00 5.42
N LEU A 73 -4.42 20.49 6.22
CA LEU A 73 -4.70 21.92 6.38
C LEU A 73 -3.84 22.58 7.47
N ILE A 74 -3.05 21.79 8.20
CA ILE A 74 -2.27 22.22 9.35
C ILE A 74 -0.80 22.26 8.99
N SER A 75 -0.21 23.47 9.04
CA SER A 75 1.23 23.62 8.92
C SER A 75 1.93 23.15 10.20
N ASN A 76 2.89 22.25 10.11
CA ASN A 76 3.65 21.70 11.23
C ASN A 76 2.76 21.13 12.36
N PRO A 77 1.97 20.08 12.08
CA PRO A 77 1.14 19.45 13.10
C PRO A 77 1.98 18.83 14.21
N SER A 78 1.53 18.97 15.47
CA SER A 78 2.17 18.29 16.61
C SER A 78 2.07 16.77 16.46
N GLU A 79 2.94 16.02 17.16
CA GLU A 79 2.91 14.56 17.15
C GLU A 79 1.54 14.02 17.64
N GLU A 80 0.94 14.66 18.63
CA GLU A 80 -0.42 14.33 19.09
C GLU A 80 -1.44 14.43 17.95
N MET A 81 -1.39 15.50 17.15
CA MET A 81 -2.26 15.66 15.99
C MET A 81 -1.97 14.62 14.90
N GLN A 82 -0.69 14.27 14.67
CA GLN A 82 -0.30 13.26 13.71
C GLN A 82 -0.81 11.88 14.12
N LEU A 83 -0.67 11.51 15.40
CA LEU A 83 -1.20 10.26 15.95
C LEU A 83 -2.71 10.20 15.84
N GLU A 84 -3.40 11.28 16.25
CA GLU A 84 -4.87 11.37 16.14
C GLU A 84 -5.33 11.24 14.68
N ALA A 85 -4.66 11.92 13.76
CA ALA A 85 -4.97 11.83 12.32
C ALA A 85 -4.89 10.39 11.81
N VAL A 86 -3.79 9.69 12.13
CA VAL A 86 -3.56 8.30 11.72
C VAL A 86 -4.49 7.34 12.46
N GLU A 87 -4.88 7.65 13.71
CA GLU A 87 -5.87 6.86 14.45
C GLU A 87 -7.24 6.93 13.78
N GLN A 88 -7.69 8.11 13.36
CA GLN A 88 -8.93 8.31 12.62
C GLN A 88 -8.88 7.69 11.23
N ARG A 89 -7.77 7.91 10.52
CA ARG A 89 -7.57 7.42 9.17
C ARG A 89 -6.09 7.08 8.93
N ALA A 90 -5.78 5.81 8.87
CA ALA A 90 -4.41 5.33 8.75
C ALA A 90 -3.64 5.93 7.55
N SER A 91 -4.33 6.20 6.43
CA SER A 91 -3.74 6.81 5.24
C SER A 91 -3.49 8.32 5.37
N ALA A 92 -3.91 8.97 6.46
CA ALA A 92 -3.60 10.39 6.70
C ALA A 92 -2.09 10.65 6.80
N ILE A 93 -1.28 9.60 7.01
CA ILE A 93 0.19 9.68 6.96
C ILE A 93 0.71 10.23 5.63
N GLU A 94 -0.04 10.11 4.54
CA GLU A 94 0.26 10.68 3.22
C GLU A 94 0.46 12.19 3.27
N TYR A 95 -0.23 12.86 4.19
CA TYR A 95 -0.21 14.32 4.36
C TYR A 95 0.78 14.79 5.44
N ILE A 96 1.49 13.85 6.09
CA ILE A 96 2.41 14.18 7.19
C ILE A 96 3.85 14.22 6.68
N TYR A 97 4.46 15.40 6.74
CA TYR A 97 5.87 15.54 6.43
C TYR A 97 6.72 15.10 7.64
N ASN A 98 7.66 14.16 7.42
CA ASN A 98 8.52 13.58 8.46
C ASN A 98 7.73 13.02 9.67
N PRO A 99 6.85 12.03 9.50
CA PRO A 99 6.14 11.41 10.62
C PRO A 99 7.13 10.75 11.61
N SER A 100 6.83 10.85 12.92
CA SER A 100 7.62 10.16 13.94
C SER A 100 7.57 8.64 13.75
N ARG A 101 8.49 7.91 14.42
CA ARG A 101 8.50 6.44 14.38
C ARG A 101 7.17 5.86 14.86
N GLU A 102 6.59 6.44 15.90
CA GLU A 102 5.32 6.03 16.49
C GLU A 102 4.16 6.21 15.49
N VAL A 103 4.11 7.33 14.80
CA VAL A 103 3.12 7.62 13.75
C VAL A 103 3.26 6.65 12.58
N GLN A 104 4.51 6.37 12.15
CA GLN A 104 4.78 5.39 11.09
C GLN A 104 4.31 3.99 11.49
N LEU A 105 4.66 3.53 12.71
CA LEU A 105 4.25 2.21 13.24
C LEU A 105 2.73 2.10 13.29
N LEU A 106 2.05 3.07 13.89
CA LEU A 106 0.60 3.08 13.99
C LEU A 106 -0.05 2.97 12.62
N SER A 107 0.46 3.73 11.64
CA SER A 107 -0.09 3.71 10.28
C SER A 107 0.07 2.35 9.59
N VAL A 108 1.27 1.71 9.67
CA VAL A 108 1.49 0.41 9.03
C VAL A 108 0.82 -0.74 9.77
N GLN A 109 0.63 -0.64 11.09
CA GLN A 109 -0.15 -1.60 11.87
C GLN A 109 -1.62 -1.61 11.48
N LYS A 110 -2.19 -0.44 11.21
CA LYS A 110 -3.56 -0.32 10.70
C LYS A 110 -3.67 -0.78 9.23
N SER A 111 -2.67 -0.48 8.41
CA SER A 111 -2.61 -0.89 7.01
C SER A 111 -1.17 -0.96 6.51
N GLY A 112 -0.65 -2.16 6.23
CA GLY A 112 0.69 -2.36 5.69
C GLY A 112 0.93 -1.62 4.36
N TYR A 113 -0.12 -1.36 3.61
CA TYR A 113 -0.03 -0.57 2.36
C TYR A 113 0.44 0.87 2.57
N ASN A 114 0.27 1.43 3.78
CA ASN A 114 0.68 2.81 4.06
C ASN A 114 2.19 3.01 4.06
N ILE A 115 2.98 1.93 4.04
CA ILE A 115 4.43 2.02 3.87
C ILE A 115 4.83 2.76 2.58
N GLN A 116 3.95 2.80 1.57
CA GLN A 116 4.17 3.55 0.33
C GLN A 116 4.31 5.07 0.54
N TYR A 117 3.76 5.60 1.63
CA TYR A 117 3.81 7.00 1.99
C TYR A 117 4.98 7.35 2.92
N ILE A 118 5.73 6.34 3.38
CA ILE A 118 6.86 6.51 4.30
C ILE A 118 8.16 6.57 3.51
N LYS A 119 8.83 7.72 3.61
CA LYS A 119 10.14 7.88 3.00
C LYS A 119 11.20 7.14 3.85
N ASP A 120 12.00 6.29 3.20
CA ASP A 120 13.10 5.54 3.81
C ASP A 120 12.71 4.81 5.12
N PRO A 121 11.70 3.91 5.09
CA PRO A 121 11.23 3.20 6.27
C PRO A 121 12.32 2.30 6.86
N THR A 122 12.46 2.30 8.19
CA THR A 122 13.39 1.39 8.89
C THR A 122 13.00 -0.08 8.69
N GLU A 123 13.94 -1.01 8.93
CA GLU A 123 13.64 -2.46 8.84
C GLU A 123 12.47 -2.87 9.74
N GLU A 124 12.35 -2.26 10.90
CA GLU A 124 11.24 -2.49 11.82
C GLU A 124 9.89 -2.13 11.20
N ILE A 125 9.79 -0.92 10.61
CA ILE A 125 8.57 -0.46 9.91
C ILE A 125 8.26 -1.37 8.72
N GLN A 126 9.30 -1.75 7.95
CA GLN A 126 9.15 -2.69 6.83
C GLN A 126 8.60 -4.04 7.29
N LEU A 127 9.13 -4.59 8.39
CA LEU A 127 8.67 -5.86 8.96
C LEU A 127 7.23 -5.79 9.43
N GLU A 128 6.87 -4.71 10.12
CA GLU A 128 5.49 -4.52 10.59
C GLU A 128 4.52 -4.42 9.42
N ALA A 129 4.87 -3.65 8.38
CA ALA A 129 4.07 -3.54 7.17
C ALA A 129 3.84 -4.90 6.48
N VAL A 130 4.90 -5.73 6.30
CA VAL A 130 4.76 -7.04 5.64
C VAL A 130 4.08 -8.09 6.52
N ARG A 131 4.13 -7.96 7.83
CA ARG A 131 3.38 -8.80 8.77
C ARG A 131 1.90 -8.49 8.72
N GLN A 132 1.55 -7.22 8.67
CA GLN A 132 0.18 -6.80 8.49
C GLN A 132 -0.35 -7.20 7.10
N ASN A 133 0.47 -7.02 6.04
CA ASN A 133 0.14 -7.44 4.69
C ASN A 133 1.40 -7.74 3.87
N GLY A 134 1.63 -9.02 3.52
CA GLY A 134 2.80 -9.44 2.73
C GLY A 134 2.97 -8.68 1.42
N ILE A 135 1.86 -8.21 0.79
CA ILE A 135 1.90 -7.45 -0.47
C ILE A 135 2.55 -6.07 -0.28
N ALA A 136 2.67 -5.57 0.96
CA ALA A 136 3.37 -4.31 1.27
C ALA A 136 4.82 -4.30 0.75
N ILE A 137 5.44 -5.47 0.58
CA ILE A 137 6.81 -5.59 0.03
C ILE A 137 6.96 -4.93 -1.35
N LYS A 138 5.89 -4.84 -2.12
CA LYS A 138 5.85 -4.18 -3.44
C LYS A 138 6.29 -2.72 -3.37
N TYR A 139 6.08 -2.06 -2.25
CA TYR A 139 6.37 -0.65 -2.03
C TYR A 139 7.73 -0.41 -1.34
N ILE A 140 8.47 -1.48 -1.00
CA ILE A 140 9.76 -1.39 -0.33
C ILE A 140 10.89 -1.49 -1.36
N LYS A 141 11.65 -0.41 -1.54
CA LYS A 141 12.72 -0.34 -2.57
C LYS A 141 13.81 -1.40 -2.40
N ASN A 142 14.33 -1.56 -1.19
CA ASN A 142 15.47 -2.43 -0.88
C ASN A 142 15.14 -3.29 0.36
N PRO A 143 14.21 -4.25 0.28
CA PRO A 143 13.86 -5.07 1.42
C PRO A 143 15.03 -5.98 1.83
N THR A 144 15.31 -6.05 3.13
CA THR A 144 16.33 -6.95 3.68
C THR A 144 15.93 -8.42 3.49
N LYS A 145 16.91 -9.33 3.67
CA LYS A 145 16.62 -10.78 3.62
C LYS A 145 15.52 -11.18 4.61
N LYS A 146 15.48 -10.53 5.77
CA LYS A 146 14.49 -10.78 6.83
C LYS A 146 13.09 -10.32 6.41
N VAL A 147 12.99 -9.13 5.83
CA VAL A 147 11.73 -8.59 5.30
C VAL A 147 11.19 -9.46 4.16
N LYS A 148 12.05 -9.86 3.19
CA LYS A 148 11.67 -10.77 2.10
C LYS A 148 11.14 -12.10 2.63
N LEU A 149 11.81 -12.68 3.63
CA LEU A 149 11.41 -13.94 4.25
C LEU A 149 10.05 -13.82 4.94
N GLU A 150 9.85 -12.76 5.69
CA GLU A 150 8.60 -12.53 6.42
C GLU A 150 7.43 -12.30 5.44
N ALA A 151 7.64 -11.52 4.39
CA ALA A 151 6.63 -11.29 3.36
C ALA A 151 6.20 -12.60 2.66
N VAL A 152 7.16 -13.47 2.27
CA VAL A 152 6.86 -14.77 1.63
C VAL A 152 6.20 -15.74 2.61
N LYS A 153 6.55 -15.74 3.89
CA LYS A 153 5.85 -16.52 4.91
C LYS A 153 4.39 -16.12 5.03
N HIS A 154 4.12 -14.84 4.97
CA HIS A 154 2.76 -14.32 5.07
C HIS A 154 1.94 -14.57 3.80
N ASN A 155 2.55 -14.38 2.63
CA ASN A 155 1.92 -14.61 1.33
C ASN A 155 2.98 -15.06 0.30
N PRO A 156 3.01 -16.33 -0.12
CA PRO A 156 4.02 -16.85 -1.02
C PRO A 156 3.99 -16.21 -2.42
N PHE A 157 2.83 -15.72 -2.88
CA PHE A 157 2.69 -15.08 -4.19
C PHE A 157 3.40 -13.72 -4.30
N VAL A 158 3.85 -13.15 -3.18
CA VAL A 158 4.62 -11.89 -3.21
C VAL A 158 6.03 -12.07 -3.78
N ILE A 159 6.46 -13.31 -4.01
CA ILE A 159 7.76 -13.61 -4.63
C ILE A 159 7.94 -12.90 -5.97
N LYS A 160 6.86 -12.67 -6.72
CA LYS A 160 6.84 -11.91 -7.97
C LYS A 160 7.28 -10.44 -7.84
N TYR A 161 7.23 -9.89 -6.62
CA TYR A 161 7.68 -8.54 -6.32
C TYR A 161 9.12 -8.49 -5.79
N ILE A 162 9.79 -9.66 -5.68
CA ILE A 162 11.13 -9.77 -5.13
C ILE A 162 12.14 -10.00 -6.25
N ASN A 163 12.96 -8.99 -6.52
CA ASN A 163 14.02 -9.12 -7.50
C ASN A 163 15.06 -10.15 -7.05
N ASN A 164 15.40 -11.10 -7.94
CA ASN A 164 16.38 -12.15 -7.72
C ASN A 164 16.19 -12.91 -6.39
N PRO A 165 15.04 -13.58 -6.18
CA PRO A 165 14.79 -14.33 -4.96
C PRO A 165 15.80 -15.47 -4.82
N SER A 166 16.36 -15.63 -3.61
CA SER A 166 17.29 -16.72 -3.31
C SER A 166 16.60 -18.08 -3.46
N GLU A 167 17.37 -19.14 -3.75
CA GLU A 167 16.88 -20.52 -3.83
C GLU A 167 16.08 -20.93 -2.59
N LYS A 168 16.60 -20.57 -1.41
CA LYS A 168 15.89 -20.83 -0.14
C LYS A 168 14.51 -20.17 -0.10
N LEU A 169 14.39 -18.96 -0.65
CA LEU A 169 13.13 -18.23 -0.68
C LEU A 169 12.15 -18.82 -1.71
N LYS A 170 12.66 -19.21 -2.89
CA LYS A 170 11.89 -19.92 -3.91
C LYS A 170 11.31 -21.22 -3.35
N LEU A 171 12.15 -22.03 -2.69
CA LEU A 171 11.71 -23.27 -2.03
C LEU A 171 10.67 -23.04 -0.95
N LEU A 172 10.83 -21.97 -0.13
CA LEU A 172 9.84 -21.63 0.89
C LEU A 172 8.49 -21.31 0.26
N ALA A 173 8.49 -20.54 -0.82
CA ALA A 173 7.27 -20.14 -1.51
C ALA A 173 6.52 -21.34 -2.11
N VAL A 174 7.20 -22.19 -2.88
CA VAL A 174 6.57 -23.37 -3.51
C VAL A 174 6.13 -24.43 -2.52
N LYS A 175 6.77 -24.52 -1.34
CA LYS A 175 6.32 -25.39 -0.24
C LYS A 175 4.99 -24.95 0.37
N GLN A 176 4.71 -23.67 0.35
CA GLN A 176 3.41 -23.16 0.81
C GLN A 176 2.34 -23.38 -0.23
N ASP A 177 2.63 -23.04 -1.50
CA ASP A 177 1.74 -23.22 -2.63
C ASP A 177 2.54 -23.54 -3.91
N GLY A 178 2.30 -24.70 -4.52
CA GLY A 178 2.99 -25.14 -5.74
C GLY A 178 2.77 -24.21 -6.94
N TYR A 179 1.60 -23.59 -7.04
CA TYR A 179 1.28 -22.67 -8.15
C TYR A 179 2.13 -21.40 -8.17
N VAL A 180 2.77 -21.06 -7.04
CA VAL A 180 3.69 -19.92 -6.96
C VAL A 180 4.83 -20.02 -7.97
N ILE A 181 5.15 -21.24 -8.46
CA ILE A 181 6.22 -21.47 -9.45
C ILE A 181 6.01 -20.67 -10.74
N GLU A 182 4.77 -20.36 -11.10
CA GLU A 182 4.42 -19.48 -12.24
C GLU A 182 5.11 -18.10 -12.16
N HIS A 183 5.42 -17.66 -10.95
CA HIS A 183 6.04 -16.37 -10.67
C HIS A 183 7.54 -16.45 -10.38
N ILE A 184 8.17 -17.59 -10.67
CA ILE A 184 9.58 -17.82 -10.41
C ILE A 184 10.33 -18.00 -11.74
N ASP A 185 11.14 -17.00 -12.08
CA ASP A 185 11.99 -17.09 -13.26
C ASP A 185 13.07 -18.16 -13.11
N ASN A 186 13.22 -19.01 -14.13
CA ASN A 186 14.21 -20.08 -14.21
C ASN A 186 14.33 -20.89 -12.90
N PRO A 187 13.24 -21.59 -12.48
CA PRO A 187 13.27 -22.39 -11.28
C PRO A 187 14.22 -23.59 -11.45
N SER A 188 15.08 -23.83 -10.45
CA SER A 188 15.92 -25.03 -10.44
C SER A 188 15.08 -26.32 -10.40
N GLU A 189 15.63 -27.44 -10.84
CA GLU A 189 14.97 -28.76 -10.76
C GLU A 189 14.42 -29.02 -9.34
N LYS A 190 15.20 -28.64 -8.32
CA LYS A 190 14.77 -28.79 -6.91
C LYS A 190 13.51 -28.00 -6.58
N VAL A 191 13.40 -26.76 -7.08
CA VAL A 191 12.20 -25.91 -6.89
C VAL A 191 11.02 -26.50 -7.66
N GLN A 192 11.26 -26.95 -8.90
CA GLN A 192 10.24 -27.59 -9.73
C GLN A 192 9.68 -28.85 -9.06
N LEU A 193 10.55 -29.75 -8.58
CA LEU A 193 10.16 -30.96 -7.86
C LEU A 193 9.34 -30.67 -6.59
N GLU A 194 9.74 -29.66 -5.83
CA GLU A 194 9.01 -29.29 -4.61
C GLU A 194 7.64 -28.69 -4.93
N ALA A 195 7.53 -27.90 -6.03
CA ALA A 195 6.25 -27.37 -6.50
C ALA A 195 5.28 -28.49 -6.89
N VAL A 196 5.73 -29.44 -7.72
CA VAL A 196 4.95 -30.61 -8.16
C VAL A 196 4.57 -31.50 -6.99
N LYS A 197 5.48 -31.71 -6.05
CA LYS A 197 5.19 -32.44 -4.80
C LYS A 197 4.12 -31.75 -3.96
N LYS A 198 4.12 -30.42 -3.91
CA LYS A 198 3.11 -29.64 -3.16
C LYS A 198 1.76 -29.68 -3.85
N ASN A 199 1.76 -29.54 -5.17
CA ASN A 199 0.57 -29.63 -6.02
C ASN A 199 0.98 -30.09 -7.41
N VAL A 200 0.57 -31.28 -7.80
CA VAL A 200 0.95 -31.89 -9.06
C VAL A 200 0.53 -31.05 -10.28
N TYR A 201 -0.57 -30.32 -10.19
CA TYR A 201 -1.04 -29.44 -11.28
C TYR A 201 -0.13 -28.23 -11.52
N SER A 202 0.79 -27.92 -10.59
CA SER A 202 1.77 -26.86 -10.78
C SER A 202 2.75 -27.12 -11.91
N ILE A 203 2.83 -28.38 -12.42
CA ILE A 203 3.63 -28.72 -13.59
C ILE A 203 3.21 -27.90 -14.82
N ALA A 204 1.95 -27.54 -14.94
CA ALA A 204 1.44 -26.70 -16.02
C ALA A 204 1.97 -25.26 -16.01
N CYS A 205 2.50 -24.82 -14.88
CA CYS A 205 3.09 -23.50 -14.69
C CYS A 205 4.61 -23.50 -14.89
N ILE A 206 5.21 -24.66 -15.29
CA ILE A 206 6.65 -24.79 -15.50
C ILE A 206 6.93 -24.80 -16.99
N HIS A 207 7.65 -23.80 -17.50
CA HIS A 207 7.94 -23.66 -18.93
C HIS A 207 8.80 -24.81 -19.49
N ASN A 208 9.85 -25.22 -18.78
CA ASN A 208 10.76 -26.29 -19.21
C ASN A 208 10.98 -27.26 -18.05
N PRO A 209 10.03 -28.17 -17.78
CA PRO A 209 10.20 -29.18 -16.72
C PRO A 209 11.27 -30.19 -17.13
N THR A 210 12.15 -30.57 -16.19
CA THR A 210 13.10 -31.66 -16.44
C THR A 210 12.39 -33.02 -16.52
N ASP A 211 12.98 -34.02 -17.19
CA ASP A 211 12.42 -35.37 -17.29
C ASP A 211 12.07 -35.96 -15.92
N LYS A 212 12.88 -35.66 -14.89
CA LYS A 212 12.65 -36.09 -13.53
C LYS A 212 11.42 -35.43 -12.90
N VAL A 213 11.15 -34.18 -13.23
CA VAL A 213 9.94 -33.45 -12.79
C VAL A 213 8.70 -34.03 -13.46
N ILE A 214 8.79 -34.32 -14.76
CA ILE A 214 7.70 -34.96 -15.51
C ILE A 214 7.40 -36.34 -14.94
N GLN A 215 8.43 -37.20 -14.72
CA GLN A 215 8.26 -38.52 -14.11
C GLN A 215 7.64 -38.44 -12.70
N LYS A 216 8.04 -37.41 -11.92
CA LYS A 216 7.45 -37.18 -10.60
C LYS A 216 5.98 -36.82 -10.70
N ALA A 217 5.61 -35.93 -11.63
CA ALA A 217 4.23 -35.57 -11.86
C ALA A 217 3.38 -36.77 -12.26
N ILE A 218 3.86 -37.59 -13.23
CA ILE A 218 3.17 -38.80 -13.69
C ILE A 218 2.90 -39.76 -12.53
N LYS A 219 3.83 -39.92 -11.58
CA LYS A 219 3.67 -40.80 -10.41
C LYS A 219 2.68 -40.26 -9.36
N GLU A 220 2.50 -38.93 -9.30
CA GLU A 220 1.59 -38.31 -8.34
C GLU A 220 0.17 -38.10 -8.92
N PHE A 221 0.02 -38.21 -10.24
CA PHE A 221 -1.31 -38.21 -10.85
C PHE A 221 -2.03 -39.50 -10.58
N ASP A 222 -3.27 -39.40 -10.17
CA ASP A 222 -4.16 -40.55 -10.11
C ASP A 222 -4.55 -40.96 -11.54
N ILE A 223 -4.08 -42.14 -11.96
CA ILE A 223 -4.21 -42.64 -13.35
C ILE A 223 -5.70 -42.98 -13.66
N ASP A 224 -6.50 -43.16 -12.63
CA ASP A 224 -7.94 -43.44 -12.79
C ASP A 224 -8.77 -42.17 -13.13
N ASP A 225 -8.18 -40.98 -12.98
CA ASP A 225 -8.82 -39.75 -13.41
C ASP A 225 -8.45 -39.42 -14.86
N THR A 226 -9.33 -39.76 -15.80
CA THR A 226 -9.18 -39.49 -17.24
C THR A 226 -9.03 -38.02 -17.60
N CYS A 227 -9.48 -37.13 -16.72
CA CYS A 227 -9.30 -35.66 -16.87
C CYS A 227 -7.83 -35.28 -16.68
N ASN A 228 -7.15 -35.88 -15.71
CA ASN A 228 -5.75 -35.67 -15.41
C ASN A 228 -4.84 -36.16 -16.54
N LEU A 229 -5.15 -37.30 -17.11
CA LEU A 229 -4.38 -37.89 -18.22
C LEU A 229 -4.45 -37.00 -19.49
N LYS A 230 -5.62 -36.47 -19.83
CA LYS A 230 -5.79 -35.54 -20.96
C LYS A 230 -4.98 -34.25 -20.78
N TYR A 231 -4.92 -33.76 -19.53
CA TYR A 231 -4.17 -32.55 -19.19
C TYR A 231 -2.67 -32.74 -19.35
N ILE A 232 -2.13 -33.87 -18.85
CA ILE A 232 -0.72 -34.24 -19.01
C ILE A 232 -0.36 -34.45 -20.47
N LEU A 233 -1.18 -35.21 -21.20
CA LEU A 233 -0.94 -35.49 -22.63
C LEU A 233 -0.93 -34.21 -23.49
N ARG A 234 -1.81 -33.25 -23.16
CA ARG A 234 -1.83 -31.95 -23.83
C ARG A 234 -0.54 -31.13 -23.56
N PHE A 235 -0.04 -31.20 -22.33
CA PHE A 235 1.21 -30.52 -21.94
C PHE A 235 2.42 -31.16 -22.64
N ILE A 236 2.55 -32.49 -22.59
CA ILE A 236 3.64 -33.24 -23.26
C ILE A 236 3.61 -33.01 -24.77
N LYS A 237 2.43 -32.98 -25.39
CA LYS A 237 2.27 -32.77 -26.83
C LYS A 237 2.68 -31.36 -27.27
N ASN A 238 2.42 -30.34 -26.47
CA ASN A 238 2.85 -28.97 -26.75
C ASN A 238 4.39 -28.85 -26.67
N ASP A 239 5.02 -29.48 -25.67
CA ASP A 239 6.48 -29.46 -25.47
C ASP A 239 7.24 -30.24 -26.61
N LEU A 240 6.64 -31.32 -27.12
CA LEU A 240 7.16 -32.08 -28.25
C LEU A 240 7.06 -31.28 -29.56
N ASN A 241 5.96 -30.61 -29.82
CA ASN A 241 5.75 -29.80 -31.01
C ASN A 241 6.68 -28.55 -31.05
N GLU A 242 7.03 -27.99 -29.90
CA GLU A 242 8.02 -26.88 -29.82
C GLU A 242 9.47 -27.35 -30.04
N LYS A 243 9.80 -28.62 -29.75
CA LYS A 243 11.12 -29.20 -30.01
C LYS A 243 11.29 -29.57 -31.49
N ASP A 244 10.25 -30.17 -32.08
CA ASP A 244 10.29 -30.54 -33.52
C ASP A 244 10.35 -29.30 -34.41
N SER A 245 9.68 -28.18 -34.05
CA SER A 245 9.75 -26.92 -34.81
C SER A 245 11.10 -26.20 -34.75
N LYS A 246 11.97 -26.54 -33.78
CA LYS A 246 13.32 -25.97 -33.65
C LYS A 246 14.40 -26.82 -34.29
N GLU A 247 14.12 -28.10 -34.59
CA GLU A 247 15.05 -28.97 -35.34
C GLU A 247 14.91 -28.79 -36.86
N ASP A 248 13.77 -28.26 -37.33
CA ASP A 248 13.55 -27.98 -38.77
C ASP A 248 14.09 -26.60 -39.23
N GLU A 249 14.64 -25.75 -38.32
CA GLU A 249 15.25 -24.45 -38.63
C GLU A 249 16.80 -24.46 -38.61
N VAL A 250 17.46 -25.62 -38.59
CA VAL A 250 18.93 -25.75 -38.64
C VAL A 250 19.38 -26.36 -40.02
#